data_3441e0cff4843c086b0e6351bba78ef0
#
_entry.id   3441e0cff4843c086b0e6351bba78ef0
#
_cell.length_a   1.000
_cell.length_b   1.000
_cell.length_c   1.000
_cell.angle_alpha   90.00
_cell.angle_beta   90.00
_cell.angle_gamma   90.00
#
_symmetry.space_group_name_H-M   'P 1'
#
loop_
_entity.id
_entity.type
_entity.pdbx_description
1 polymer ?
#
loop_
_entity_poly.entity_id
_entity_poly.type
_entity_poly.pdbx_seq_one_letter_code
_entity_poly.pdbx_strand_id
1 'polypeptide(L)'
;MAYAILRFAKHKGGASKALSAHHERTKDSYASNPDIDLSRTAQNFHLVTPRWSYEQEIKHRIQTAGCRVRKDSVKFVDTLVTVSPEFAKAHEAEMPEYFRRAFDFLKERVGEENIISAVVHMDEKTPHMHLCFVPLTRDKRLSAKEILGNKKSMIRWQD
;
A
#
# COMPACT_ATOMS: atom_id res chain seq x y z
N MET A 1 -2.23 12.04 -21.53
CA MET A 1 -2.05 10.62 -21.83
C MET A 1 -2.48 9.76 -20.64
N ALA A 2 -3.28 8.74 -20.89
CA ALA A 2 -3.74 7.84 -19.82
C ALA A 2 -2.68 6.79 -19.51
N TYR A 3 -2.37 6.60 -18.24
CA TYR A 3 -1.36 5.63 -17.81
C TYR A 3 -1.60 5.17 -16.38
N ALA A 4 -1.10 3.98 -16.07
CA ALA A 4 -1.10 3.43 -14.71
C ALA A 4 0.22 3.75 -14.02
N ILE A 5 0.18 3.92 -12.71
CA ILE A 5 1.35 4.26 -11.88
C ILE A 5 1.46 3.25 -10.74
N LEU A 6 2.66 2.70 -10.56
CA LEU A 6 2.98 1.80 -9.46
C LEU A 6 4.27 2.27 -8.81
N ARG A 7 4.24 2.54 -7.51
CA ARG A 7 5.41 3.00 -6.74
C ARG A 7 5.52 2.26 -5.42
N PHE A 8 6.76 2.07 -4.97
CA PHE A 8 7.07 1.40 -3.71
C PHE A 8 7.89 2.32 -2.81
N ALA A 9 7.41 2.56 -1.59
CA ALA A 9 8.15 3.28 -0.56
C ALA A 9 8.60 2.30 0.52
N LYS A 10 9.91 2.10 0.64
CA LYS A 10 10.51 1.18 1.60
C LYS A 10 10.79 1.89 2.91
N HIS A 11 10.40 1.27 4.04
CA HIS A 11 10.61 1.82 5.37
C HIS A 11 11.43 0.85 6.22
N LYS A 12 12.57 1.31 6.74
CA LYS A 12 13.45 0.54 7.63
C LYS A 12 12.92 0.50 9.06
N GLY A 13 12.24 1.56 9.48
CA GLY A 13 11.48 1.57 10.72
C GLY A 13 10.09 1.02 10.51
N GLY A 14 9.29 0.98 11.56
CA GLY A 14 7.88 0.64 11.43
C GLY A 14 7.09 1.80 10.83
N ALA A 15 5.83 1.56 10.51
CA ALA A 15 4.94 2.60 10.03
C ALA A 15 4.67 3.63 11.12
N SER A 16 4.77 4.91 10.79
CA SER A 16 4.48 5.97 11.76
C SER A 16 2.98 6.06 12.02
N LYS A 17 2.62 6.62 13.18
CA LYS A 17 1.22 6.91 13.50
C LYS A 17 0.61 7.88 12.49
N ALA A 18 1.41 8.83 12.00
CA ALA A 18 0.96 9.80 11.00
C ALA A 18 0.60 9.10 9.68
N LEU A 19 1.44 8.16 9.22
CA LEU A 19 1.18 7.40 8.01
C LEU A 19 -0.10 6.57 8.15
N SER A 20 -0.23 5.84 9.26
CA SER A 20 -1.40 5.02 9.56
C SER A 20 -2.66 5.89 9.62
N ALA A 21 -2.61 7.03 10.30
CA ALA A 21 -3.74 7.94 10.42
C ALA A 21 -4.14 8.51 9.06
N HIS A 22 -3.17 8.80 8.20
CA HIS A 22 -3.43 9.28 6.84
C HIS A 22 -4.14 8.19 6.00
N HIS A 23 -3.61 6.98 6.01
CA HIS A 23 -4.19 5.85 5.25
C HIS A 23 -5.58 5.49 5.76
N GLU A 24 -5.76 5.43 7.07
CA GLU A 24 -7.02 5.01 7.69
C GLU A 24 -8.00 6.16 7.93
N ARG A 25 -7.63 7.39 7.58
CA ARG A 25 -8.47 8.59 7.74
C ARG A 25 -8.94 8.79 9.18
N THR A 26 -8.02 8.66 10.13
CA THR A 26 -8.33 8.79 11.56
C THR A 26 -8.11 10.20 12.12
N LYS A 27 -7.70 11.15 11.29
CA LYS A 27 -7.54 12.55 11.67
C LYS A 27 -8.81 13.35 11.38
N ASP A 28 -9.05 14.38 12.18
CA ASP A 28 -10.18 15.30 11.97
C ASP A 28 -9.95 16.27 10.81
N SER A 29 -8.68 16.59 10.53
CA SER A 29 -8.33 17.45 9.40
C SER A 29 -7.00 17.04 8.78
N TYR A 30 -6.82 17.39 7.51
CA TYR A 30 -5.64 17.03 6.72
C TYR A 30 -5.06 18.29 6.07
N ALA A 31 -4.68 19.26 6.91
CA ALA A 31 -4.18 20.56 6.45
C ALA A 31 -2.95 20.46 5.53
N SER A 32 -2.13 19.41 5.74
CA SER A 32 -0.95 19.15 4.90
C SER A 32 -1.30 18.54 3.53
N ASN A 33 -2.54 18.13 3.34
CA ASN A 33 -3.02 17.59 2.06
C ASN A 33 -4.40 18.16 1.75
N PRO A 34 -4.46 19.37 1.15
CA PRO A 34 -5.74 20.04 0.89
C PRO A 34 -6.60 19.36 -0.18
N ASP A 35 -6.05 18.41 -0.93
CA ASP A 35 -6.81 17.69 -1.96
C ASP A 35 -7.76 16.64 -1.36
N ILE A 36 -7.64 16.34 -0.07
CA ILE A 36 -8.55 15.40 0.60
C ILE A 36 -9.90 16.10 0.83
N ASP A 37 -10.94 15.50 0.25
CA ASP A 37 -12.32 15.93 0.42
C ASP A 37 -12.99 15.04 1.46
N LEU A 38 -13.10 15.52 2.69
CA LEU A 38 -13.66 14.76 3.81
C LEU A 38 -15.12 14.35 3.57
N SER A 39 -15.87 15.09 2.75
CA SER A 39 -17.23 14.72 2.41
C SER A 39 -17.31 13.44 1.57
N ARG A 40 -16.21 13.04 0.94
CA ARG A 40 -16.11 11.83 0.10
C ARG A 40 -15.40 10.68 0.81
N THR A 41 -14.91 10.86 2.02
CA THR A 41 -14.18 9.83 2.76
C THR A 41 -15.00 8.55 2.93
N ALA A 42 -16.31 8.64 3.00
CA ALA A 42 -17.18 7.48 3.07
C ALA A 42 -17.12 6.59 1.81
N GLN A 43 -16.60 7.10 0.70
CA GLN A 43 -16.43 6.34 -0.53
C GLN A 43 -15.13 5.51 -0.54
N ASN A 44 -14.23 5.75 0.41
CA ASN A 44 -13.02 4.96 0.58
C ASN A 44 -13.39 3.54 1.00
N PHE A 45 -12.62 2.57 0.59
CA PHE A 45 -12.90 1.19 0.97
C PHE A 45 -11.61 0.39 1.17
N HIS A 46 -11.70 -0.62 2.03
CA HIS A 46 -10.62 -1.54 2.31
C HIS A 46 -10.80 -2.84 1.56
N LEU A 47 -9.69 -3.35 1.00
CA LEU A 47 -9.61 -4.72 0.50
C LEU A 47 -8.97 -5.63 1.55
N VAL A 48 -8.10 -5.06 2.40
CA VAL A 48 -7.58 -5.68 3.62
C VAL A 48 -7.66 -4.66 4.73
N THR A 49 -8.34 -5.00 5.82
CA THR A 49 -8.45 -4.14 6.99
C THR A 49 -7.49 -4.63 8.07
N PRO A 50 -6.60 -3.78 8.61
CA PRO A 50 -5.70 -4.19 9.67
C PRO A 50 -6.48 -4.48 10.96
N ARG A 51 -6.05 -5.52 11.70
CA ARG A 51 -6.64 -5.86 13.00
C ARG A 51 -6.16 -4.95 14.12
N TRP A 52 -4.92 -4.50 13.99
CA TRP A 52 -4.22 -3.70 15.00
C TRP A 52 -3.59 -2.50 14.31
N SER A 53 -2.82 -1.70 15.06
CA SER A 53 -2.03 -0.65 14.44
C SER A 53 -1.04 -1.24 13.44
N TYR A 54 -0.60 -0.44 12.48
CA TYR A 54 0.38 -0.89 11.49
C TYR A 54 1.65 -1.39 12.18
N GLU A 55 2.11 -0.70 13.20
CA GLU A 55 3.28 -1.09 13.97
C GLU A 55 3.12 -2.47 14.61
N GLN A 56 1.96 -2.73 15.23
CA GLN A 56 1.65 -4.03 15.84
C GLN A 56 1.54 -5.13 14.78
N GLU A 57 0.95 -4.83 13.64
CA GLU A 57 0.82 -5.75 12.52
C GLU A 57 2.19 -6.17 11.98
N ILE A 58 3.11 -5.19 11.82
CA ILE A 58 4.48 -5.45 11.38
C ILE A 58 5.19 -6.35 12.38
N LYS A 59 5.12 -5.98 13.65
CA LYS A 59 5.79 -6.69 14.74
C LYS A 59 5.29 -8.14 14.85
N HIS A 60 3.98 -8.33 14.77
CA HIS A 60 3.37 -9.65 14.84
C HIS A 60 3.87 -10.58 13.71
N ARG A 61 3.90 -10.08 12.48
CA ARG A 61 4.35 -10.87 11.33
C ARG A 61 5.82 -11.24 11.42
N ILE A 62 6.66 -10.31 11.83
CA ILE A 62 8.10 -10.56 12.01
C ILE A 62 8.34 -11.60 13.11
N GLN A 63 7.64 -11.48 14.24
CA GLN A 63 7.75 -12.43 15.34
C GLN A 63 7.25 -13.82 14.95
N THR A 64 6.12 -13.88 14.25
CA THR A 64 5.54 -15.16 13.80
C THR A 64 6.45 -15.86 12.80
N ALA A 65 7.10 -15.10 11.92
CA ALA A 65 8.06 -15.65 10.95
C ALA A 65 9.34 -16.12 11.63
N GLY A 66 9.68 -15.57 12.79
CA GLY A 66 10.94 -15.88 13.48
C GLY A 66 12.16 -15.43 12.70
N CYS A 67 12.01 -14.42 11.84
CA CYS A 67 13.09 -13.99 10.96
C CYS A 67 14.09 -13.09 11.66
N ARG A 68 15.30 -13.06 11.11
CA ARG A 68 16.35 -12.17 11.59
C ARG A 68 16.07 -10.75 11.13
N VAL A 69 16.18 -9.78 12.05
CA VAL A 69 16.03 -8.36 11.76
C VAL A 69 17.39 -7.69 11.92
N ARG A 70 17.87 -7.04 10.86
CA ARG A 70 19.09 -6.25 10.89
C ARG A 70 18.74 -4.78 11.07
N LYS A 71 19.72 -3.96 11.46
CA LYS A 71 19.53 -2.52 11.63
C LYS A 71 19.02 -1.83 10.38
N ASP A 72 19.44 -2.30 9.21
CA ASP A 72 19.07 -1.77 7.90
C ASP A 72 17.95 -2.54 7.19
N SER A 73 17.31 -3.49 7.87
CA SER A 73 16.22 -4.27 7.30
C SER A 73 15.03 -3.37 6.94
N VAL A 74 14.49 -3.57 5.74
CA VAL A 74 13.21 -2.97 5.35
C VAL A 74 12.11 -3.81 6.00
N LYS A 75 11.40 -3.23 6.95
CA LYS A 75 10.34 -3.91 7.71
C LYS A 75 8.95 -3.72 7.11
N PHE A 76 8.79 -2.73 6.24
CA PHE A 76 7.50 -2.30 5.77
C PHE A 76 7.63 -1.65 4.41
N VAL A 77 6.69 -1.94 3.52
CA VAL A 77 6.62 -1.33 2.20
C VAL A 77 5.22 -0.76 1.99
N ASP A 78 5.16 0.51 1.62
CA ASP A 78 3.92 1.17 1.21
C ASP A 78 3.89 1.20 -0.32
N THR A 79 2.96 0.48 -0.90
CA THR A 79 2.76 0.42 -2.34
C THR A 79 1.66 1.37 -2.75
N LEU A 80 1.97 2.29 -3.66
CA LEU A 80 0.99 3.21 -4.23
C LEU A 80 0.61 2.73 -5.63
N VAL A 81 -0.68 2.53 -5.84
CA VAL A 81 -1.26 2.24 -7.17
C VAL A 81 -2.21 3.36 -7.51
N THR A 82 -1.99 4.00 -8.64
CA THR A 82 -2.88 5.06 -9.13
C THR A 82 -2.88 5.07 -10.66
N VAL A 83 -3.60 6.00 -11.21
CA VAL A 83 -3.71 6.20 -12.67
C VAL A 83 -3.59 7.69 -12.97
N SER A 84 -3.40 8.02 -14.24
CA SER A 84 -3.43 9.43 -14.63
C SER A 84 -4.81 10.02 -14.35
N PRO A 85 -4.90 11.33 -14.04
CA PRO A 85 -6.19 11.99 -13.83
C PRO A 85 -7.16 11.81 -15.00
N GLU A 86 -6.65 11.83 -16.22
CA GLU A 86 -7.48 11.65 -17.42
C GLU A 86 -8.12 10.26 -17.46
N PHE A 87 -7.34 9.22 -17.13
CA PHE A 87 -7.86 7.85 -17.09
C PHE A 87 -8.93 7.71 -16.01
N ALA A 88 -8.67 8.24 -14.82
CA ALA A 88 -9.62 8.18 -13.71
C ALA A 88 -10.94 8.86 -14.06
N LYS A 89 -10.86 10.01 -14.72
CA LYS A 89 -12.03 10.77 -15.12
C LYS A 89 -12.84 10.06 -16.20
N ALA A 90 -12.15 9.44 -17.17
CA ALA A 90 -12.78 8.72 -18.26
C ALA A 90 -13.41 7.39 -17.81
N HIS A 91 -12.91 6.79 -16.74
CA HIS A 91 -13.30 5.47 -16.26
C HIS A 91 -13.73 5.48 -14.78
N GLU A 92 -14.39 6.52 -14.35
CA GLU A 92 -14.75 6.71 -12.93
C GLU A 92 -15.53 5.53 -12.36
N ALA A 93 -16.49 4.99 -13.10
CA ALA A 93 -17.32 3.89 -12.65
C ALA A 93 -16.53 2.57 -12.54
N GLU A 94 -15.44 2.43 -13.28
CA GLU A 94 -14.62 1.21 -13.29
C GLU A 94 -13.48 1.25 -12.27
N MET A 95 -13.24 2.37 -11.59
CA MET A 95 -12.12 2.52 -10.65
C MET A 95 -12.14 1.48 -9.53
N PRO A 96 -13.28 1.20 -8.86
CA PRO A 96 -13.29 0.16 -7.82
C PRO A 96 -12.82 -1.20 -8.33
N GLU A 97 -13.28 -1.62 -9.49
CA GLU A 97 -12.87 -2.90 -10.08
C GLU A 97 -11.40 -2.88 -10.52
N TYR A 98 -10.93 -1.76 -11.05
CA TYR A 98 -9.54 -1.58 -11.42
C TYR A 98 -8.62 -1.84 -10.22
N PHE A 99 -8.94 -1.25 -9.05
CA PHE A 99 -8.13 -1.42 -7.85
C PHE A 99 -8.24 -2.83 -7.28
N ARG A 100 -9.38 -3.50 -7.39
CA ARG A 100 -9.50 -4.91 -7.00
C ARG A 100 -8.59 -5.80 -7.82
N ARG A 101 -8.52 -5.58 -9.13
CA ARG A 101 -7.62 -6.33 -10.02
C ARG A 101 -6.15 -6.03 -9.72
N ALA A 102 -5.82 -4.78 -9.44
CA ALA A 102 -4.47 -4.39 -9.03
C ALA A 102 -4.10 -5.08 -7.72
N PHE A 103 -5.04 -5.15 -6.77
CA PHE A 103 -4.86 -5.85 -5.51
C PHE A 103 -4.57 -7.34 -5.75
N ASP A 104 -5.34 -8.01 -6.58
CA ASP A 104 -5.14 -9.43 -6.87
C ASP A 104 -3.77 -9.69 -7.48
N PHE A 105 -3.34 -8.83 -8.38
CA PHE A 105 -2.01 -8.89 -8.99
C PHE A 105 -0.91 -8.78 -7.93
N LEU A 106 -1.01 -7.78 -7.05
CA LEU A 106 -0.01 -7.56 -6.01
C LEU A 106 -0.03 -8.65 -4.95
N LYS A 107 -1.22 -9.13 -4.58
CA LYS A 107 -1.39 -10.19 -3.59
C LYS A 107 -0.61 -11.46 -3.98
N GLU A 108 -0.63 -11.83 -5.24
CA GLU A 108 0.11 -12.99 -5.73
C GLU A 108 1.63 -12.78 -5.62
N ARG A 109 2.09 -11.55 -5.81
CA ARG A 109 3.52 -11.25 -5.83
C ARG A 109 4.13 -11.06 -4.45
N VAL A 110 3.41 -10.42 -3.54
CA VAL A 110 3.94 -10.12 -2.21
C VAL A 110 3.57 -11.14 -1.15
N GLY A 111 2.56 -11.96 -1.39
CA GLY A 111 2.01 -12.91 -0.43
C GLY A 111 0.88 -12.29 0.38
N GLU A 112 -0.29 -12.93 0.34
CA GLU A 112 -1.51 -12.41 1.01
C GLU A 112 -1.28 -12.23 2.51
N GLU A 113 -0.60 -13.17 3.14
CA GLU A 113 -0.30 -13.18 4.58
C GLU A 113 0.61 -12.04 5.01
N ASN A 114 1.33 -11.43 4.07
CA ASN A 114 2.24 -10.32 4.34
C ASN A 114 1.53 -8.96 4.31
N ILE A 115 0.32 -8.90 3.75
CA ILE A 115 -0.41 -7.64 3.57
C ILE A 115 -1.04 -7.22 4.88
N ILE A 116 -0.70 -6.01 5.32
CA ILE A 116 -1.25 -5.39 6.54
C ILE A 116 -2.56 -4.69 6.23
N SER A 117 -2.57 -3.92 5.16
CA SER A 117 -3.68 -3.08 4.77
C SER A 117 -3.67 -2.86 3.28
N ALA A 118 -4.85 -2.82 2.70
CA ALA A 118 -5.05 -2.36 1.32
C ALA A 118 -6.30 -1.48 1.34
N VAL A 119 -6.11 -0.18 1.15
CA VAL A 119 -7.18 0.81 1.20
C VAL A 119 -7.18 1.64 -0.07
N VAL A 120 -8.38 1.83 -0.62
CA VAL A 120 -8.59 2.69 -1.79
C VAL A 120 -9.15 4.02 -1.33
N HIS A 121 -8.45 5.10 -1.64
CA HIS A 121 -8.89 6.45 -1.32
C HIS A 121 -9.59 7.06 -2.54
N MET A 122 -10.87 7.36 -2.38
CA MET A 122 -11.70 8.02 -3.39
C MET A 122 -11.96 9.48 -3.02
N ASP A 123 -11.40 9.94 -1.91
CA ASP A 123 -11.63 11.28 -1.33
C ASP A 123 -10.53 12.30 -1.67
N GLU A 124 -9.64 11.96 -2.58
CA GLU A 124 -8.62 12.87 -3.09
C GLU A 124 -8.88 13.16 -4.57
N LYS A 125 -8.08 14.08 -5.13
CA LYS A 125 -8.23 14.53 -6.52
C LYS A 125 -8.17 13.38 -7.52
N THR A 126 -7.26 12.43 -7.30
CA THR A 126 -7.13 11.23 -8.13
C THR A 126 -7.26 9.98 -7.24
N PRO A 127 -8.15 9.04 -7.58
CA PRO A 127 -8.26 7.80 -6.82
C PRO A 127 -6.95 7.02 -6.81
N HIS A 128 -6.62 6.42 -5.68
CA HIS A 128 -5.41 5.62 -5.54
C HIS A 128 -5.58 4.59 -4.44
N MET A 129 -4.77 3.53 -4.51
CA MET A 129 -4.72 2.49 -3.49
C MET A 129 -3.37 2.51 -2.79
N HIS A 130 -3.40 2.41 -1.46
CA HIS A 130 -2.22 2.12 -0.65
C HIS A 130 -2.29 0.67 -0.19
N LEU A 131 -1.33 -0.13 -0.60
CA LEU A 131 -1.18 -1.51 -0.15
C LEU A 131 0.10 -1.62 0.66
N CYS A 132 -0.05 -1.91 1.95
CA CYS A 132 1.06 -1.97 2.88
C CYS A 132 1.35 -3.41 3.25
N PHE A 133 2.62 -3.82 3.21
CA PHE A 133 3.01 -5.19 3.51
C PHE A 133 4.37 -5.27 4.17
N VAL A 134 4.59 -6.39 4.89
CA VAL A 134 5.89 -6.75 5.44
C VAL A 134 6.59 -7.63 4.40
N PRO A 135 7.80 -7.26 3.94
CA PRO A 135 8.45 -7.98 2.85
C PRO A 135 9.11 -9.29 3.31
N LEU A 136 8.27 -10.26 3.65
CA LEU A 136 8.71 -11.59 4.03
C LEU A 136 8.73 -12.51 2.80
N THR A 137 9.85 -13.18 2.59
CA THR A 137 10.02 -14.15 1.51
C THR A 137 9.30 -15.46 1.86
N ARG A 138 9.22 -16.39 0.90
CA ARG A 138 8.60 -17.70 1.13
C ARG A 138 9.33 -18.49 2.21
N ASP A 139 10.65 -18.33 2.34
CA ASP A 139 11.45 -18.95 3.39
C ASP A 139 11.54 -18.08 4.65
N LYS A 140 10.62 -17.13 4.79
CA LYS A 140 10.44 -16.32 5.99
C LYS A 140 11.63 -15.43 6.37
N ARG A 141 12.21 -14.77 5.37
CA ARG A 141 13.26 -13.77 5.58
C ARG A 141 12.73 -12.39 5.21
N LEU A 142 13.18 -11.36 5.91
CA LEU A 142 12.90 -9.97 5.52
C LEU A 142 13.80 -9.60 4.34
N SER A 143 13.22 -9.46 3.17
CA SER A 143 13.98 -9.04 1.98
C SER A 143 13.08 -8.36 0.96
N ALA A 144 12.98 -7.05 1.06
CA ALA A 144 12.27 -6.24 0.06
C ALA A 144 12.93 -6.40 -1.32
N LYS A 145 14.26 -6.49 -1.36
CA LYS A 145 15.02 -6.68 -2.60
C LYS A 145 14.62 -7.96 -3.32
N GLU A 146 14.45 -9.06 -2.59
CA GLU A 146 14.07 -10.34 -3.19
C GLU A 146 12.65 -10.32 -3.75
N ILE A 147 11.73 -9.67 -3.05
CA ILE A 147 10.33 -9.57 -3.47
C ILE A 147 10.17 -8.57 -4.62
N LEU A 148 10.70 -7.37 -4.46
CA LEU A 148 10.55 -6.28 -5.44
C LEU A 148 11.59 -6.29 -6.53
N GLY A 149 12.76 -6.87 -6.25
CA GLY A 149 13.89 -6.84 -7.14
C GLY A 149 14.60 -5.49 -7.15
N ASN A 150 15.38 -5.27 -8.17
CA ASN A 150 16.07 -4.00 -8.41
C ASN A 150 15.15 -3.05 -9.20
N LYS A 151 15.65 -1.85 -9.51
CA LYS A 151 14.91 -0.85 -10.28
C LYS A 151 14.38 -1.39 -11.61
N LYS A 152 15.18 -2.20 -12.30
CA LYS A 152 14.81 -2.81 -13.58
C LYS A 152 13.63 -3.78 -13.41
N SER A 153 13.66 -4.61 -12.37
CA SER A 153 12.58 -5.53 -12.05
C SER A 153 11.30 -4.77 -11.68
N MET A 154 11.41 -3.68 -10.93
CA MET A 154 10.25 -2.86 -10.55
C MET A 154 9.58 -2.21 -11.77
N ILE A 155 10.37 -1.83 -12.78
CA ILE A 155 9.81 -1.31 -14.03
C ILE A 155 8.94 -2.37 -14.71
N ARG A 156 9.37 -3.63 -14.70
CA ARG A 156 8.58 -4.73 -15.27
C ARG A 156 7.24 -4.96 -14.57
N TRP A 157 7.15 -4.63 -13.28
CA TRP A 157 5.90 -4.77 -12.54
C TRP A 157 4.79 -3.86 -13.08
N GLN A 158 5.16 -2.78 -13.75
CA GLN A 158 4.22 -1.82 -14.31
C GLN A 158 3.72 -2.21 -15.70
N ASP A 159 4.41 -3.12 -16.35
CA ASP A 159 4.03 -3.65 -17.66
C ASP A 159 3.00 -4.79 -17.51
#